data_b6439b069f3c6afc48bed0bcfee3f0e5
#
_entry.id   b6439b069f3c6afc48bed0bcfee3f0e5
#
_cell.length_a   1.000
_cell.length_b   1.000
_cell.length_c   1.000
_cell.angle_alpha   90.00
_cell.angle_beta   90.00
_cell.angle_gamma   90.00
#
_symmetry.space_group_name_H-M   'P 1'
#
loop_
_entity.id
_entity.type
_entity.pdbx_description
1 polymer ?
#
loop_
_entity_poly.entity_id
_entity_poly.type
_entity_poly.pdbx_seq_one_letter_code
_entity_poly.pdbx_strand_id
1 'polypeptide(L)'
;MGKTTWGKDRSYGDRGTGYTPRKQSIPGTTNEKRYGRGARWCKRCGCYVSIQKYDLHLCRQCFREVATSLGFKKLRWYDMPAMNVLANLFVTIYNTEARRKSECVVLPTSKIGTNVLSTLKKDGYIKDYARTEDNRGGKYKIDLMAKITKCGAISPRFKVKKDEYLEWEKQYLPSFNRGMLIVTTNQG
;
A
#
# COMPACT_ATOMS: atom_id res chain seq x y z
N MET A 1 -37.22 29.39 13.16
CA MET A 1 -35.85 29.13 12.71
C MET A 1 -35.56 27.69 13.01
N GLY A 2 -35.59 26.82 11.99
CA GLY A 2 -35.29 25.42 12.14
C GLY A 2 -33.83 25.26 12.52
N LYS A 3 -33.58 24.77 13.72
CA LYS A 3 -32.24 24.38 14.14
C LYS A 3 -31.70 23.38 13.13
N THR A 4 -30.60 23.72 12.47
CA THR A 4 -29.90 22.80 11.62
C THR A 4 -29.42 21.65 12.49
N THR A 5 -30.09 20.53 12.35
CA THR A 5 -29.90 19.29 13.11
C THR A 5 -28.54 18.63 12.85
N TRP A 6 -27.65 19.35 12.22
CA TRP A 6 -26.33 18.84 11.84
C TRP A 6 -25.41 18.51 13.03
N GLY A 7 -25.67 19.07 14.19
CA GLY A 7 -24.85 18.87 15.36
C GLY A 7 -25.51 18.15 16.53
N LYS A 8 -26.87 18.16 16.61
CA LYS A 8 -27.57 17.62 17.78
C LYS A 8 -28.19 16.25 17.58
N ASP A 9 -28.58 15.90 16.36
CA ASP A 9 -29.19 14.61 16.09
C ASP A 9 -28.19 13.54 15.63
N ARG A 10 -26.94 13.93 15.49
CA ARG A 10 -25.80 13.03 15.36
C ARG A 10 -24.94 13.20 16.60
N SER A 11 -25.29 12.54 17.69
CA SER A 11 -24.32 12.32 18.72
C SER A 11 -23.21 11.45 18.11
N TYR A 12 -22.05 12.04 17.96
CA TYR A 12 -20.87 11.36 17.39
C TYR A 12 -20.46 10.12 18.21
N GLY A 13 -20.98 9.99 19.42
CA GLY A 13 -20.78 8.86 20.31
C GLY A 13 -21.84 7.76 20.21
N ASP A 14 -23.02 8.09 19.75
CA ASP A 14 -24.18 7.18 19.82
C ASP A 14 -24.71 6.88 18.41
N ARG A 15 -23.85 6.32 17.58
CA ARG A 15 -24.14 6.04 16.18
C ARG A 15 -25.11 4.91 15.93
N GLY A 16 -25.84 4.51 16.90
CA GLY A 16 -26.81 3.42 16.79
C GLY A 16 -28.15 3.71 17.42
N THR A 17 -28.22 4.72 18.28
CA THR A 17 -29.44 5.07 18.99
C THR A 17 -29.83 6.50 18.71
N GLY A 18 -31.05 6.75 18.33
CA GLY A 18 -31.62 8.08 18.18
C GLY A 18 -31.42 8.78 16.82
N TYR A 19 -30.74 8.18 15.84
CA TYR A 19 -30.76 8.71 14.49
C TYR A 19 -32.09 8.35 13.82
N THR A 20 -33.00 9.28 13.83
CA THR A 20 -34.14 9.22 12.90
C THR A 20 -33.62 9.59 11.51
N PRO A 21 -33.59 8.65 10.57
CA PRO A 21 -33.23 8.98 9.20
C PRO A 21 -34.16 10.09 8.73
N ARG A 22 -33.60 11.22 8.27
CA ARG A 22 -34.40 12.27 7.65
C ARG A 22 -35.36 11.62 6.67
N LYS A 23 -36.66 11.95 6.81
CA LYS A 23 -37.76 11.54 5.93
C LYS A 23 -37.29 10.86 4.65
N GLN A 24 -36.90 9.64 4.82
CA GLN A 24 -36.39 8.83 3.73
C GLN A 24 -37.61 8.15 3.18
N SER A 25 -37.53 7.95 1.94
CA SER A 25 -38.46 7.11 1.23
C SER A 25 -38.64 5.81 2.03
N ILE A 26 -39.69 5.76 2.80
CA ILE A 26 -40.14 4.53 3.46
C ILE A 26 -40.54 3.58 2.32
N PRO A 27 -40.09 2.32 2.33
CA PRO A 27 -40.50 1.37 1.32
C PRO A 27 -42.01 1.36 1.17
N GLY A 28 -42.51 1.49 -0.07
CA GLY A 28 -43.93 1.53 -0.36
C GLY A 28 -44.58 2.93 -0.36
N THR A 29 -43.84 4.01 -0.11
CA THR A 29 -44.35 5.39 -0.24
C THR A 29 -44.04 5.99 -1.60
N THR A 30 -44.86 6.99 -2.03
CA THR A 30 -44.73 7.72 -3.31
C THR A 30 -43.38 8.41 -3.50
N ASN A 31 -42.61 8.62 -2.43
CA ASN A 31 -41.29 9.26 -2.42
C ASN A 31 -40.12 8.26 -2.36
N GLU A 32 -40.35 7.01 -2.64
CA GLU A 32 -39.31 5.99 -2.63
C GLU A 32 -38.29 6.21 -3.77
N LYS A 33 -37.09 6.56 -3.40
CA LYS A 33 -35.99 6.68 -4.34
C LYS A 33 -35.38 5.30 -4.60
N ARG A 34 -35.71 4.71 -5.75
CA ARG A 34 -35.19 3.39 -6.15
C ARG A 34 -33.72 3.42 -6.56
N TYR A 35 -33.21 4.59 -7.00
CA TYR A 35 -31.87 4.72 -7.57
C TYR A 35 -31.09 5.88 -6.96
N GLY A 36 -29.76 5.79 -7.05
CA GLY A 36 -28.84 6.83 -6.64
C GLY A 36 -28.47 6.80 -5.15
N ARG A 37 -27.75 7.84 -4.72
CA ARG A 37 -27.24 7.96 -3.34
C ARG A 37 -28.34 8.01 -2.28
N GLY A 38 -29.49 8.51 -2.61
CA GLY A 38 -30.65 8.61 -1.69
C GLY A 38 -31.35 7.27 -1.42
N ALA A 39 -31.13 6.25 -2.26
CA ALA A 39 -31.72 4.92 -2.11
C ALA A 39 -30.90 3.97 -1.21
N ARG A 40 -29.70 4.36 -0.84
CA ARG A 40 -28.72 3.48 -0.18
C ARG A 40 -28.22 4.14 1.09
N TRP A 41 -28.67 3.69 2.22
CA TRP A 41 -28.27 4.21 3.52
C TRP A 41 -27.71 3.12 4.44
N CYS A 42 -26.95 3.53 5.41
CA CYS A 42 -26.42 2.63 6.42
C CYS A 42 -27.50 2.23 7.43
N LYS A 43 -27.76 0.95 7.57
CA LYS A 43 -28.76 0.44 8.54
C LYS A 43 -28.43 0.86 10.00
N ARG A 44 -27.15 1.13 10.32
CA ARG A 44 -26.71 1.45 11.67
C ARG A 44 -26.77 2.95 12.00
N CYS A 45 -26.30 3.80 11.11
CA CYS A 45 -26.18 5.24 11.38
C CYS A 45 -26.98 6.13 10.42
N GLY A 46 -27.70 5.56 9.45
CA GLY A 46 -28.50 6.30 8.48
C GLY A 46 -27.71 7.16 7.48
N CYS A 47 -26.38 7.14 7.46
CA CYS A 47 -25.60 7.87 6.47
C CYS A 47 -25.88 7.35 5.06
N TYR A 48 -25.98 8.29 4.10
CA TYR A 48 -26.00 7.92 2.70
C TYR A 48 -24.65 7.30 2.31
N VAL A 49 -24.65 6.46 1.29
CA VAL A 49 -23.50 5.67 0.86
C VAL A 49 -23.21 4.50 1.80
N SER A 50 -23.85 3.38 1.52
CA SER A 50 -23.61 2.12 2.22
C SER A 50 -22.90 1.10 1.33
N ILE A 51 -22.13 0.23 1.94
CA ILE A 51 -21.55 -0.97 1.33
C ILE A 51 -22.68 -1.98 1.20
N GLN A 52 -23.07 -2.31 -0.02
CA GLN A 52 -24.16 -3.26 -0.30
C GLN A 52 -23.65 -4.68 -0.53
N LYS A 53 -22.36 -4.84 -0.77
CA LYS A 53 -21.74 -6.15 -0.97
C LYS A 53 -21.96 -7.01 0.28
N TYR A 54 -22.27 -8.26 0.09
CA TYR A 54 -22.60 -9.22 1.18
C TYR A 54 -23.82 -8.82 2.03
N ASP A 55 -24.76 -8.06 1.46
CA ASP A 55 -25.97 -7.57 2.14
C ASP A 55 -25.72 -6.80 3.45
N LEU A 56 -24.55 -6.21 3.57
CA LEU A 56 -24.12 -5.55 4.81
C LEU A 56 -24.90 -4.26 5.11
N HIS A 57 -25.22 -3.48 4.09
CA HIS A 57 -25.92 -2.18 4.21
C HIS A 57 -25.31 -1.26 5.30
N LEU A 58 -23.99 -1.25 5.44
CA LEU A 58 -23.26 -0.46 6.43
C LEU A 58 -22.41 0.61 5.74
N CYS A 59 -22.33 1.80 6.32
CA CYS A 59 -21.36 2.79 5.85
C CYS A 59 -19.93 2.37 6.19
N ARG A 60 -18.94 2.97 5.54
CA ARG A 60 -17.52 2.64 5.76
C ARG A 60 -17.11 2.72 7.23
N GLN A 61 -17.59 3.71 7.98
CA GLN A 61 -17.24 3.90 9.38
C GLN A 61 -17.86 2.81 10.26
N CYS A 62 -19.17 2.58 10.14
CA CYS A 62 -19.85 1.53 10.87
C CYS A 62 -19.30 0.14 10.55
N PHE A 63 -18.95 -0.11 9.28
CA PHE A 63 -18.32 -1.37 8.91
C PHE A 63 -16.95 -1.56 9.59
N ARG A 64 -16.13 -0.52 9.68
CA ARG A 64 -14.82 -0.61 10.36
C ARG A 64 -14.95 -0.95 11.85
N GLU A 65 -16.03 -0.54 12.50
CA GLU A 65 -16.28 -0.84 13.91
C GLU A 65 -16.74 -2.30 14.13
N VAL A 66 -17.58 -2.80 13.24
CA VAL A 66 -18.19 -4.14 13.39
C VAL A 66 -17.51 -5.22 12.55
N ALA A 67 -16.52 -4.88 11.71
CA ALA A 67 -15.90 -5.82 10.80
C ALA A 67 -15.35 -7.07 11.49
N THR A 68 -14.71 -6.92 12.63
CA THR A 68 -14.14 -8.05 13.39
C THR A 68 -15.22 -8.97 13.95
N SER A 69 -16.32 -8.42 14.44
CA SER A 69 -17.46 -9.22 14.93
C SER A 69 -18.20 -9.96 13.82
N LEU A 70 -18.13 -9.42 12.59
CA LEU A 70 -18.66 -10.06 11.38
C LEU A 70 -17.71 -11.10 10.76
N GLY A 71 -16.56 -11.38 11.41
CA GLY A 71 -15.59 -12.37 10.95
C GLY A 71 -14.58 -11.85 9.91
N PHE A 72 -14.60 -10.55 9.58
CA PHE A 72 -13.60 -9.98 8.68
C PHE A 72 -12.28 -9.74 9.41
N LYS A 73 -11.18 -10.22 8.83
CA LYS A 73 -9.84 -9.91 9.35
C LYS A 73 -9.46 -8.49 8.95
N LYS A 74 -9.10 -7.67 9.92
CA LYS A 74 -8.55 -6.34 9.68
C LYS A 74 -7.07 -6.48 9.32
N LEU A 75 -6.79 -6.51 8.02
CA LEU A 75 -5.42 -6.48 7.55
C LEU A 75 -4.88 -5.06 7.74
N ARG A 76 -3.79 -4.93 8.46
CA ARG A 76 -3.04 -3.69 8.53
C ARG A 76 -2.16 -3.57 7.29
N TRP A 77 -1.79 -2.34 6.97
CA TRP A 77 -0.91 -2.05 5.83
C TRP A 77 0.35 -2.93 5.78
N TYR A 78 0.94 -3.23 6.92
CA TYR A 78 2.15 -4.06 7.02
C TYR A 78 1.87 -5.58 7.01
N ASP A 79 0.63 -6.01 7.14
CA ASP A 79 0.23 -7.42 7.05
C ASP A 79 -0.09 -7.83 5.60
N MET A 80 -0.12 -6.86 4.68
CA MET A 80 -0.30 -7.16 3.26
C MET A 80 0.99 -7.73 2.67
N PRO A 81 0.92 -8.86 1.96
CA PRO A 81 2.08 -9.39 1.25
C PRO A 81 2.56 -8.34 0.23
N ALA A 82 3.84 -8.03 0.27
CA ALA A 82 4.44 -7.10 -0.70
C ALA A 82 4.31 -7.70 -2.10
N MET A 83 3.58 -7.03 -3.01
CA MET A 83 3.37 -7.49 -4.37
C MET A 83 4.69 -7.63 -5.15
N ASN A 84 5.68 -6.81 -4.84
CA ASN A 84 7.02 -6.89 -5.43
C ASN A 84 8.08 -6.61 -4.35
N VAL A 85 8.68 -7.71 -3.85
CA VAL A 85 9.69 -7.66 -2.78
C VAL A 85 10.92 -6.86 -3.22
N LEU A 86 11.33 -6.98 -4.48
CA LEU A 86 12.49 -6.27 -5.00
C LEU A 86 12.23 -4.77 -5.10
N ALA A 87 11.07 -4.37 -5.59
CA ALA A 87 10.69 -2.95 -5.63
C ALA A 87 10.63 -2.34 -4.23
N ASN A 88 10.08 -3.07 -3.25
CA ASN A 88 10.03 -2.63 -1.87
C ASN A 88 11.44 -2.45 -1.27
N LEU A 89 12.37 -3.35 -1.57
CA LEU A 89 13.76 -3.23 -1.16
C LEU A 89 14.38 -1.93 -1.68
N PHE A 90 14.26 -1.64 -2.97
CA PHE A 90 14.82 -0.43 -3.56
C PHE A 90 14.15 0.85 -3.05
N VAL A 91 12.82 0.86 -2.91
CA VAL A 91 12.10 2.01 -2.35
C VAL A 91 12.51 2.30 -0.92
N THR A 92 12.74 1.25 -0.11
CA THR A 92 13.21 1.41 1.27
C THR A 92 14.61 1.98 1.32
N ILE A 93 15.54 1.46 0.50
CA ILE A 93 16.90 1.98 0.37
C ILE A 93 16.86 3.45 -0.05
N TYR A 94 16.15 3.77 -1.12
CA TYR A 94 16.02 5.14 -1.63
C TYR A 94 15.49 6.11 -0.58
N ASN A 95 14.40 5.76 0.10
CA ASN A 95 13.79 6.61 1.13
C ASN A 95 14.71 6.80 2.35
N THR A 96 15.53 5.81 2.66
CA THR A 96 16.47 5.86 3.79
C THR A 96 17.66 6.75 3.45
N GLU A 97 18.22 6.61 2.26
CA GLU A 97 19.27 7.47 1.71
C GLU A 97 18.80 8.94 1.61
N ALA A 98 17.60 9.18 1.07
CA ALA A 98 17.02 10.51 0.99
C ALA A 98 16.86 11.18 2.36
N ARG A 99 16.67 10.38 3.42
CA ARG A 99 16.61 10.85 4.81
C ARG A 99 17.97 10.90 5.50
N ARG A 100 19.05 10.62 4.80
CA ARG A 100 20.44 10.60 5.31
C ARG A 100 20.64 9.66 6.50
N LYS A 101 19.94 8.52 6.52
CA LYS A 101 20.14 7.50 7.55
C LYS A 101 21.22 6.53 7.11
N SER A 102 22.06 6.12 8.04
CA SER A 102 23.17 5.16 7.80
C SER A 102 22.73 3.70 7.71
N GLU A 103 21.58 3.38 8.28
CA GLU A 103 21.08 2.00 8.35
C GLU A 103 19.63 1.90 7.89
N CYS A 104 19.29 0.80 7.23
CA CYS A 104 17.90 0.46 6.94
C CYS A 104 17.59 -1.02 7.16
N VAL A 105 16.32 -1.28 7.50
CA VAL A 105 15.81 -2.65 7.67
C VAL A 105 14.72 -2.89 6.63
N VAL A 106 14.87 -3.97 5.87
CA VAL A 106 13.92 -4.35 4.81
C VAL A 106 13.36 -5.73 5.06
N LEU A 107 12.06 -5.88 4.88
CA LEU A 107 11.31 -7.14 4.96
C LEU A 107 10.43 -7.28 3.71
N PRO A 108 10.15 -8.52 3.27
CA PRO A 108 10.79 -9.79 3.55
C PRO A 108 12.09 -10.00 2.76
N THR A 109 12.84 -11.07 3.05
CA THR A 109 14.02 -11.43 2.27
C THR A 109 13.66 -12.24 1.02
N SER A 110 14.52 -12.18 -0.01
CA SER A 110 14.38 -12.99 -1.22
C SER A 110 15.73 -13.35 -1.81
N LYS A 111 15.82 -14.49 -2.52
CA LYS A 111 17.07 -14.90 -3.19
C LYS A 111 17.57 -13.82 -4.17
N ILE A 112 16.67 -13.25 -4.98
CA ILE A 112 17.01 -12.16 -5.90
C ILE A 112 17.52 -10.94 -5.14
N GLY A 113 16.85 -10.57 -4.03
CA GLY A 113 17.28 -9.46 -3.18
C GLY A 113 18.69 -9.67 -2.62
N THR A 114 19.03 -10.88 -2.20
CA THR A 114 20.39 -11.22 -1.71
C THR A 114 21.42 -11.03 -2.83
N ASN A 115 21.16 -11.54 -4.03
CA ASN A 115 22.05 -11.38 -5.18
C ASN A 115 22.27 -9.91 -5.54
N VAL A 116 21.19 -9.13 -5.59
CA VAL A 116 21.27 -7.69 -5.84
C VAL A 116 22.09 -6.96 -4.78
N LEU A 117 21.87 -7.25 -3.50
CA LEU A 117 22.66 -6.66 -2.41
C LEU A 117 24.15 -7.05 -2.50
N SER A 118 24.45 -8.29 -2.88
CA SER A 118 25.84 -8.73 -3.08
C SER A 118 26.52 -7.97 -4.22
N THR A 119 25.80 -7.69 -5.32
CA THR A 119 26.32 -6.87 -6.44
C THR A 119 26.53 -5.42 -6.00
N LEU A 120 25.56 -4.82 -5.32
CA LEU A 120 25.68 -3.44 -4.81
C LEU A 120 26.83 -3.29 -3.80
N LYS A 121 27.13 -4.33 -3.01
CA LYS A 121 28.28 -4.35 -2.10
C LYS A 121 29.60 -4.44 -2.88
N LYS A 122 29.70 -5.29 -3.91
CA LYS A 122 30.89 -5.42 -4.77
C LYS A 122 31.25 -4.11 -5.44
N ASP A 123 30.24 -3.37 -5.94
CA ASP A 123 30.43 -2.09 -6.62
C ASP A 123 30.52 -0.89 -5.67
N GLY A 124 30.49 -1.13 -4.36
CA GLY A 124 30.70 -0.13 -3.34
C GLY A 124 29.57 0.91 -3.18
N TYR A 125 28.35 0.57 -3.58
CA TYR A 125 27.17 1.38 -3.32
C TYR A 125 26.64 1.25 -1.90
N ILE A 126 26.79 0.07 -1.29
CA ILE A 126 26.47 -0.21 0.11
C ILE A 126 27.69 -0.69 0.87
N LYS A 127 27.76 -0.40 2.15
CA LYS A 127 28.88 -0.81 2.99
C LYS A 127 28.82 -2.30 3.31
N ASP A 128 27.73 -2.72 3.92
CA ASP A 128 27.51 -4.11 4.27
C ASP A 128 26.00 -4.43 4.37
N TYR A 129 25.67 -5.71 4.40
CA TYR A 129 24.32 -6.17 4.68
C TYR A 129 24.35 -7.47 5.49
N ALA A 130 23.46 -7.60 6.44
CA ALA A 130 23.23 -8.81 7.22
C ALA A 130 21.81 -9.33 6.96
N ARG A 131 21.69 -10.65 6.80
CA ARG A 131 20.39 -11.33 6.72
C ARG A 131 20.10 -11.99 8.05
N THR A 132 18.99 -11.65 8.65
CA THR A 132 18.47 -12.30 9.86
C THR A 132 17.25 -13.11 9.49
N GLU A 133 17.23 -14.37 9.86
CA GLU A 133 16.07 -15.23 9.61
C GLU A 133 15.12 -15.11 10.78
N ASP A 134 13.92 -14.61 10.49
CA ASP A 134 12.77 -14.60 11.38
C ASP A 134 11.76 -15.62 10.83
N ASN A 135 10.94 -16.24 11.67
CA ASN A 135 9.86 -17.14 11.24
C ASN A 135 8.80 -16.46 10.34
N ARG A 136 9.01 -15.21 9.94
CA ARG A 136 8.11 -14.36 9.12
C ARG A 136 8.71 -13.91 7.80
N GLY A 137 9.69 -14.64 7.26
CA GLY A 137 10.28 -14.34 5.95
C GLY A 137 11.62 -13.60 5.97
N GLY A 138 12.22 -13.43 7.14
CA GLY A 138 13.54 -12.84 7.31
C GLY A 138 13.62 -11.32 7.10
N LYS A 139 14.73 -10.73 7.55
CA LYS A 139 15.03 -9.29 7.45
C LYS A 139 16.41 -9.09 6.86
N TYR A 140 16.56 -8.02 6.08
CA TYR A 140 17.86 -7.45 5.75
C TYR A 140 18.14 -6.25 6.65
N LYS A 141 19.30 -6.21 7.29
CA LYS A 141 19.88 -4.99 7.84
C LYS A 141 20.97 -4.55 6.86
N ILE A 142 20.87 -3.34 6.34
CA ILE A 142 21.72 -2.82 5.28
C ILE A 142 22.36 -1.53 5.79
N ASP A 143 23.71 -1.46 5.70
CA ASP A 143 24.48 -0.28 6.04
C ASP A 143 24.74 0.53 4.76
N LEU A 144 24.28 1.77 4.74
CA LEU A 144 24.32 2.68 3.60
C LEU A 144 25.54 3.59 3.64
N MET A 145 25.95 4.08 2.47
CA MET A 145 27.12 4.97 2.31
C MET A 145 26.77 6.36 1.75
N ALA A 146 25.50 6.70 1.67
CA ALA A 146 25.02 7.95 1.07
C ALA A 146 25.45 8.15 -0.40
N LYS A 147 25.65 7.08 -1.14
CA LYS A 147 26.07 7.12 -2.55
C LYS A 147 24.92 6.95 -3.55
N ILE A 148 23.77 6.47 -3.09
CA ILE A 148 22.64 6.14 -3.95
C ILE A 148 21.71 7.34 -4.07
N THR A 149 21.74 8.02 -5.21
CA THR A 149 20.84 9.14 -5.51
C THR A 149 19.46 8.68 -5.95
N LYS A 150 19.37 7.60 -6.74
CA LYS A 150 18.12 7.03 -7.20
C LYS A 150 18.31 5.54 -7.45
N CYS A 151 17.35 4.74 -7.02
CA CYS A 151 17.29 3.32 -7.34
C CYS A 151 15.85 2.86 -7.49
N GLY A 152 15.63 1.82 -8.25
CA GLY A 152 14.29 1.27 -8.47
C GLY A 152 14.32 -0.04 -9.24
N ALA A 153 13.22 -0.77 -9.18
CA ALA A 153 13.04 -1.98 -9.97
C ALA A 153 12.23 -1.64 -11.23
N ILE A 154 12.72 -2.06 -12.38
CA ILE A 154 11.98 -1.93 -13.64
C ILE A 154 10.86 -2.97 -13.65
N SER A 155 9.64 -2.49 -13.83
CA SER A 155 8.43 -3.34 -13.87
C SER A 155 7.52 -2.89 -15.01
N PRO A 156 7.01 -3.81 -15.84
CA PRO A 156 7.26 -5.25 -15.84
C PRO A 156 8.70 -5.62 -16.20
N ARG A 157 9.09 -6.88 -15.94
CA ARG A 157 10.42 -7.38 -16.33
C ARG A 157 10.42 -7.69 -17.82
N PHE A 158 11.13 -6.90 -18.57
CA PHE A 158 11.28 -7.08 -20.02
C PHE A 158 12.45 -8.01 -20.33
N LYS A 159 12.33 -8.75 -21.43
CA LYS A 159 13.45 -9.48 -22.02
C LYS A 159 14.29 -8.48 -22.82
N VAL A 160 15.59 -8.45 -22.57
CA VAL A 160 16.52 -7.51 -23.21
C VAL A 160 17.52 -8.29 -24.03
N LYS A 161 17.72 -7.92 -25.30
CA LYS A 161 18.75 -8.45 -26.19
C LYS A 161 20.05 -7.69 -26.00
N LYS A 162 21.17 -8.30 -26.43
CA LYS A 162 22.50 -7.67 -26.32
C LYS A 162 22.57 -6.28 -26.97
N ASP A 163 21.95 -6.13 -28.12
CA ASP A 163 21.99 -4.91 -28.90
C ASP A 163 21.13 -3.77 -28.33
N GLU A 164 20.18 -4.11 -27.48
CA GLU A 164 19.23 -3.18 -26.87
C GLU A 164 19.76 -2.52 -25.58
N TYR A 165 20.89 -2.97 -25.02
CA TYR A 165 21.42 -2.45 -23.75
C TYR A 165 21.65 -0.94 -23.75
N LEU A 166 22.18 -0.41 -24.83
CA LEU A 166 22.46 1.03 -24.96
C LEU A 166 21.18 1.88 -24.91
N GLU A 167 20.06 1.36 -25.42
CA GLU A 167 18.77 2.05 -25.36
C GLU A 167 18.22 2.04 -23.93
N TRP A 168 18.33 0.90 -23.24
CA TRP A 168 17.92 0.77 -21.85
C TRP A 168 18.77 1.64 -20.92
N GLU A 169 20.06 1.72 -21.14
CA GLU A 169 20.95 2.62 -20.40
C GLU A 169 20.53 4.09 -20.59
N LYS A 170 20.30 4.54 -21.82
CA LYS A 170 19.83 5.89 -22.11
C LYS A 170 18.50 6.22 -21.45
N GLN A 171 17.61 5.23 -21.34
CA GLN A 171 16.28 5.43 -20.77
C GLN A 171 16.29 5.49 -19.24
N TYR A 172 17.09 4.66 -18.57
CA TYR A 172 17.01 4.49 -17.11
C TYR A 172 18.17 5.09 -16.35
N LEU A 173 19.34 5.26 -16.94
CA LEU A 173 20.49 5.86 -16.30
C LEU A 173 20.55 7.38 -16.55
N PRO A 174 21.06 8.17 -15.59
CA PRO A 174 21.11 9.63 -15.71
C PRO A 174 22.11 10.12 -16.76
N SER A 175 23.15 9.37 -17.02
CA SER A 175 24.22 9.70 -17.97
C SER A 175 25.01 8.46 -18.35
N PHE A 176 25.70 8.51 -19.47
CA PHE A 176 26.67 7.51 -19.88
C PHE A 176 27.75 7.35 -18.80
N ASN A 177 28.09 6.13 -18.45
CA ASN A 177 29.04 5.77 -17.39
C ASN A 177 28.64 6.21 -15.95
N ARG A 178 27.41 6.61 -15.71
CA ARG A 178 26.91 6.89 -14.34
C ARG A 178 25.71 6.03 -14.00
N GLY A 179 25.90 5.20 -13.01
CA GLY A 179 24.86 4.29 -12.53
C GLY A 179 25.10 2.85 -12.98
N MET A 180 24.21 1.96 -12.58
CA MET A 180 24.30 0.54 -12.82
C MET A 180 22.92 -0.01 -13.21
N LEU A 181 22.89 -0.82 -14.25
CA LEU A 181 21.74 -1.60 -14.64
C LEU A 181 21.98 -3.07 -14.27
N ILE A 182 21.18 -3.60 -13.36
CA ILE A 182 21.28 -5.00 -12.93
C ILE A 182 20.32 -5.85 -13.74
N VAL A 183 20.85 -6.80 -14.46
CA VAL A 183 20.11 -7.71 -15.32
C VAL A 183 20.28 -9.13 -14.81
N THR A 184 19.19 -9.90 -14.79
CA THR A 184 19.23 -11.34 -14.44
C THR A 184 19.43 -12.16 -15.71
N THR A 185 20.37 -13.08 -15.69
CA THR A 185 20.65 -14.03 -16.77
C THR A 185 20.22 -15.46 -16.37
N ASN A 186 20.26 -16.38 -17.34
CA ASN A 186 19.99 -17.79 -17.08
C ASN A 186 21.04 -18.46 -16.16
N GLN A 187 22.19 -17.81 -15.99
CA GLN A 187 23.28 -18.30 -15.15
C GLN A 187 23.36 -17.61 -13.78
N GLY A 188 22.53 -16.60 -13.52
CA GLY A 188 22.46 -15.84 -12.26
C GLY A 188 22.30 -14.35 -12.44
#